data_8ddec1d855a41d38a80e7d3247668165
#
_entry.id   8ddec1d855a41d38a80e7d3247668165
#
_cell.length_a   1.000
_cell.length_b   1.000
_cell.length_c   1.000
_cell.angle_alpha   90.00
_cell.angle_beta   90.00
_cell.angle_gamma   90.00
#
_symmetry.space_group_name_H-M   'P 1'
#
loop_
_entity.id
_entity.type
_entity.pdbx_description
1 polymer ?
#
loop_
_entity_poly.entity_id
_entity_poly.type
_entity_poly.pdbx_seq_one_letter_code
_entity_poly.pdbx_strand_id
1 'polypeptide(L)'
;MIASKVYFNPGRLSREAIMREIDGSLKRLGTDYLDLYIIHRFDYETPIEETMEALHDLVKAGKVRALGASAMYGYQFYNMQLAARDNNWTPFSVMEDHYNLLYREDERELIPICNQMNVSRMPYSPLAAGHLARSQWKSDSLRGKTDRVAVGKYDRMEQQDIKIVKRVQELSEKHNCKMSQIAIAWQWAKGVTAPIVGATRTGYLDDATNALNVKLSPEDIAYLEEMYVPHPIVGAIDKNPAEGVILLDEKK
;
A
#
# COMPACT_ATOMS: atom_id res chain seq x y z
N MET A 1 -2.74 -7.67 16.61
CA MET A 1 -3.32 -7.78 15.25
C MET A 1 -2.26 -8.36 14.33
N ILE A 2 -2.59 -9.41 13.57
CA ILE A 2 -1.66 -10.10 12.67
C ILE A 2 -2.24 -10.04 11.25
N ALA A 3 -1.44 -9.59 10.29
CA ALA A 3 -1.79 -9.58 8.88
C ALA A 3 -0.85 -10.48 8.08
N SER A 4 -1.35 -11.12 7.02
CA SER A 4 -0.56 -11.86 6.04
C SER A 4 -1.11 -11.63 4.64
N LYS A 5 -0.33 -12.07 3.63
CA LYS A 5 -0.66 -11.82 2.22
C LYS A 5 -0.60 -13.10 1.40
N VAL A 6 -1.34 -13.12 0.27
CA VAL A 6 -1.34 -14.19 -0.73
C VAL A 6 -1.14 -13.63 -2.13
N TYR A 7 -0.33 -14.29 -2.95
CA TYR A 7 -0.18 -14.06 -4.39
C TYR A 7 0.98 -14.83 -5.03
N PHE A 8 2.20 -14.82 -4.47
CA PHE A 8 3.44 -15.15 -5.19
C PHE A 8 3.68 -16.65 -5.43
N ASN A 9 2.90 -17.53 -4.83
CA ASN A 9 3.01 -18.95 -5.02
C ASN A 9 2.18 -19.45 -6.24
N PRO A 10 2.44 -20.64 -6.76
CA PRO A 10 1.69 -21.20 -7.88
C PRO A 10 0.17 -21.18 -7.65
N GLY A 11 -0.57 -20.78 -8.67
CA GLY A 11 -2.02 -20.59 -8.63
C GLY A 11 -2.47 -19.25 -8.07
N ARG A 12 -1.56 -18.38 -7.64
CA ARG A 12 -1.76 -16.98 -7.22
C ARG A 12 -3.01 -16.76 -6.37
N LEU A 13 -4.14 -16.32 -6.98
CA LEU A 13 -5.41 -16.04 -6.30
C LEU A 13 -6.52 -17.04 -6.65
N SER A 14 -6.18 -18.18 -7.28
CA SER A 14 -7.13 -19.26 -7.43
C SER A 14 -7.60 -19.78 -6.07
N ARG A 15 -8.81 -20.32 -6.04
CA ARG A 15 -9.40 -20.89 -4.82
C ARG A 15 -8.45 -21.89 -4.14
N GLU A 16 -7.86 -22.80 -4.93
CA GLU A 16 -6.92 -23.79 -4.42
C GLU A 16 -5.70 -23.13 -3.75
N ALA A 17 -5.11 -22.12 -4.41
CA ALA A 17 -3.96 -21.42 -3.88
C ALA A 17 -4.31 -20.66 -2.59
N ILE A 18 -5.42 -19.94 -2.55
CA ILE A 18 -5.86 -19.19 -1.37
C ILE A 18 -6.04 -20.11 -0.17
N MET A 19 -6.72 -21.27 -0.35
CA MET A 19 -6.95 -22.24 0.72
C MET A 19 -5.65 -22.88 1.22
N ARG A 20 -4.74 -23.21 0.33
CA ARG A 20 -3.41 -23.76 0.68
C ARG A 20 -2.54 -22.75 1.42
N GLU A 21 -2.50 -21.49 0.94
CA GLU A 21 -1.59 -20.48 1.46
C GLU A 21 -2.03 -19.93 2.83
N ILE A 22 -3.33 -19.88 3.12
CA ILE A 22 -3.81 -19.51 4.45
C ILE A 22 -3.37 -20.54 5.48
N ASP A 23 -3.52 -21.84 5.20
CA ASP A 23 -3.14 -22.90 6.13
C ASP A 23 -1.62 -22.91 6.39
N GLY A 24 -0.82 -22.69 5.34
CA GLY A 24 0.61 -22.48 5.47
C GLY A 24 0.99 -21.27 6.34
N SER A 25 0.27 -20.17 6.18
CA SER A 25 0.49 -18.93 6.96
C SER A 25 0.13 -19.13 8.44
N LEU A 26 -1.01 -19.70 8.74
CA LEU A 26 -1.46 -19.99 10.10
C LEU A 26 -0.49 -20.93 10.83
N LYS A 27 -0.05 -21.99 10.14
CA LYS A 27 0.95 -22.93 10.68
C LYS A 27 2.27 -22.24 11.03
N ARG A 28 2.81 -21.40 10.14
CA ARG A 28 4.08 -20.68 10.39
C ARG A 28 3.96 -19.65 11.50
N LEU A 29 2.81 -19.01 11.64
CA LEU A 29 2.55 -18.00 12.67
C LEU A 29 2.17 -18.60 14.03
N GLY A 30 1.83 -19.89 14.08
CA GLY A 30 1.40 -20.56 15.30
C GLY A 30 0.05 -20.03 15.84
N THR A 31 -0.88 -19.71 14.94
CA THR A 31 -2.23 -19.20 15.26
C THR A 31 -3.27 -19.91 14.41
N ASP A 32 -4.52 -19.85 14.82
CA ASP A 32 -5.67 -20.43 14.10
C ASP A 32 -6.45 -19.40 13.26
N TYR A 33 -6.11 -18.10 13.37
CA TYR A 33 -6.73 -17.05 12.58
C TYR A 33 -5.76 -15.90 12.26
N LEU A 34 -6.13 -15.11 11.23
CA LEU A 34 -5.53 -13.81 10.93
C LEU A 34 -6.55 -12.70 11.19
N ASP A 35 -6.10 -11.56 11.69
CA ASP A 35 -6.94 -10.37 11.78
C ASP A 35 -7.21 -9.77 10.42
N LEU A 36 -6.20 -9.80 9.50
CA LEU A 36 -6.32 -9.26 8.15
C LEU A 36 -5.59 -10.17 7.14
N TYR A 37 -6.27 -10.56 6.07
CA TYR A 37 -5.68 -11.29 4.95
C TYR A 37 -5.77 -10.47 3.67
N ILE A 38 -4.64 -10.22 3.01
CA ILE A 38 -4.51 -9.27 1.94
C ILE A 38 -4.13 -9.98 0.65
N ILE A 39 -4.85 -9.75 -0.44
CA ILE A 39 -4.35 -10.11 -1.77
C ILE A 39 -3.23 -9.12 -2.13
N HIS A 40 -2.03 -9.65 -2.40
CA HIS A 40 -0.81 -8.82 -2.54
C HIS A 40 -0.74 -8.08 -3.87
N ARG A 41 -1.44 -8.58 -4.90
CA ARG A 41 -1.57 -7.99 -6.25
C ARG A 41 -2.86 -8.48 -6.87
N PHE A 42 -3.27 -7.78 -7.92
CA PHE A 42 -4.34 -8.27 -8.80
C PHE A 42 -3.85 -9.49 -9.61
N ASP A 43 -4.71 -10.49 -9.77
CA ASP A 43 -4.44 -11.68 -10.60
C ASP A 43 -5.21 -11.61 -11.91
N TYR A 44 -4.48 -11.61 -13.02
CA TYR A 44 -5.04 -11.53 -14.37
C TYR A 44 -5.45 -12.90 -14.95
N GLU A 45 -5.19 -13.99 -14.22
CA GLU A 45 -5.42 -15.36 -14.67
C GLU A 45 -6.61 -16.01 -13.96
N THR A 46 -7.02 -15.49 -12.81
CA THR A 46 -8.12 -16.01 -11.99
C THR A 46 -9.32 -15.06 -12.06
N PRO A 47 -10.54 -15.58 -12.34
CA PRO A 47 -11.77 -14.78 -12.26
C PRO A 47 -11.91 -14.14 -10.88
N ILE A 48 -12.36 -12.87 -10.85
CA ILE A 48 -12.49 -12.13 -9.57
C ILE A 48 -13.53 -12.77 -8.65
N GLU A 49 -14.57 -13.38 -9.21
CA GLU A 49 -15.61 -14.10 -8.47
C GLU A 49 -15.02 -15.29 -7.71
N GLU A 50 -14.17 -16.11 -8.36
CA GLU A 50 -13.49 -17.23 -7.71
C GLU A 50 -12.63 -16.78 -6.55
N THR A 51 -11.86 -15.72 -6.76
CA THR A 51 -11.03 -15.11 -5.71
C THR A 51 -11.87 -14.60 -4.55
N MET A 52 -12.94 -13.83 -4.82
CA MET A 52 -13.76 -13.21 -3.79
C MET A 52 -14.57 -14.24 -3.01
N GLU A 53 -15.09 -15.28 -3.66
CA GLU A 53 -15.78 -16.39 -2.99
C GLU A 53 -14.83 -17.16 -2.06
N ALA A 54 -13.62 -17.48 -2.54
CA ALA A 54 -12.62 -18.18 -1.73
C ALA A 54 -12.25 -17.39 -0.47
N LEU A 55 -12.04 -16.06 -0.60
CA LEU A 55 -11.76 -15.19 0.52
C LEU A 55 -12.94 -15.09 1.50
N HIS A 56 -14.16 -15.00 0.99
CA HIS A 56 -15.38 -15.03 1.82
C HIS A 56 -15.49 -16.33 2.64
N ASP A 57 -15.20 -17.47 2.03
CA ASP A 57 -15.24 -18.76 2.73
C ASP A 57 -14.21 -18.82 3.87
N LEU A 58 -13.05 -18.18 3.74
CA LEU A 58 -12.08 -18.07 4.84
C LEU A 58 -12.61 -17.25 6.02
N VAL A 59 -13.38 -16.19 5.73
CA VAL A 59 -14.03 -15.39 6.78
C VAL A 59 -15.11 -16.20 7.46
N LYS A 60 -15.96 -16.91 6.70
CA LYS A 60 -16.99 -17.80 7.24
C LYS A 60 -16.41 -18.94 8.10
N ALA A 61 -15.25 -19.47 7.69
CA ALA A 61 -14.54 -20.51 8.43
C ALA A 61 -13.85 -19.99 9.70
N GLY A 62 -13.84 -18.66 9.94
CA GLY A 62 -13.18 -18.03 11.08
C GLY A 62 -11.66 -17.98 10.99
N LYS A 63 -11.05 -18.40 9.85
CA LYS A 63 -9.61 -18.33 9.63
C LYS A 63 -9.11 -16.89 9.41
N VAL A 64 -10.00 -16.00 8.98
CA VAL A 64 -9.70 -14.60 8.67
C VAL A 64 -10.83 -13.72 9.20
N ARG A 65 -10.48 -12.58 9.82
CA ARG A 65 -11.45 -11.62 10.36
C ARG A 65 -11.82 -10.52 9.37
N ALA A 66 -10.84 -10.04 8.60
CA ALA A 66 -11.04 -8.96 7.64
C ALA A 66 -10.20 -9.22 6.38
N LEU A 67 -10.67 -8.70 5.25
CA LEU A 67 -10.03 -8.82 3.95
C LEU A 67 -9.41 -7.50 3.52
N GLY A 68 -8.27 -7.57 2.83
CA GLY A 68 -7.59 -6.43 2.23
C GLY A 68 -7.13 -6.72 0.81
N ALA A 69 -6.93 -5.63 0.05
CA ALA A 69 -6.38 -5.66 -1.28
C ALA A 69 -5.10 -4.81 -1.36
N SER A 70 -4.25 -5.06 -2.34
CA SER A 70 -3.02 -4.30 -2.56
C SER A 70 -2.64 -4.27 -4.04
N ALA A 71 -1.92 -3.22 -4.43
CA ALA A 71 -1.20 -3.10 -5.70
C ALA A 71 -2.06 -3.46 -6.93
N MET A 72 -3.13 -2.71 -7.15
CA MET A 72 -4.05 -2.81 -8.29
C MET A 72 -4.59 -1.44 -8.70
N TYR A 73 -5.16 -1.36 -9.88
CA TYR A 73 -5.87 -0.15 -10.35
C TYR A 73 -7.21 0.03 -9.64
N GLY A 74 -7.68 1.26 -9.56
CA GLY A 74 -8.95 1.58 -8.90
C GLY A 74 -10.14 0.85 -9.52
N TYR A 75 -10.21 0.73 -10.87
CA TYR A 75 -11.29 -0.02 -11.53
C TYR A 75 -11.27 -1.51 -11.20
N GLN A 76 -10.08 -2.12 -11.03
CA GLN A 76 -9.95 -3.52 -10.61
C GLN A 76 -10.49 -3.71 -9.21
N PHE A 77 -10.06 -2.86 -8.29
CA PHE A 77 -10.55 -2.87 -6.92
C PHE A 77 -12.08 -2.67 -6.85
N TYR A 78 -12.59 -1.69 -7.60
CA TYR A 78 -14.03 -1.41 -7.66
C TYR A 78 -14.83 -2.63 -8.13
N ASN A 79 -14.38 -3.30 -9.21
CA ASN A 79 -15.04 -4.51 -9.71
C ASN A 79 -15.04 -5.66 -8.71
N MET A 80 -13.95 -5.89 -7.97
CA MET A 80 -13.91 -6.89 -6.91
C MET A 80 -14.87 -6.56 -5.76
N GLN A 81 -15.00 -5.29 -5.40
CA GLN A 81 -15.97 -4.83 -4.40
C GLN A 81 -17.42 -5.02 -4.88
N LEU A 82 -17.69 -4.79 -6.17
CA LEU A 82 -19.00 -5.06 -6.76
C LEU A 82 -19.31 -6.56 -6.76
N ALA A 83 -18.36 -7.41 -7.13
CA ALA A 83 -18.53 -8.87 -7.09
C ALA A 83 -18.88 -9.35 -5.67
N ALA A 84 -18.22 -8.80 -4.65
CA ALA A 84 -18.55 -9.09 -3.25
C ALA A 84 -19.98 -8.64 -2.89
N ARG A 85 -20.36 -7.42 -3.27
CA ARG A 85 -21.69 -6.87 -3.00
C ARG A 85 -22.80 -7.69 -3.67
N ASP A 86 -22.63 -7.98 -4.95
CA ASP A 86 -23.68 -8.59 -5.78
C ASP A 86 -23.91 -10.08 -5.41
N ASN A 87 -22.91 -10.72 -4.79
CA ASN A 87 -23.01 -12.09 -4.30
C ASN A 87 -23.17 -12.22 -2.76
N ASN A 88 -23.32 -11.10 -2.03
CA ASN A 88 -23.35 -11.07 -0.57
C ASN A 88 -22.10 -11.68 0.09
N TRP A 89 -20.94 -11.53 -0.54
CA TRP A 89 -19.66 -11.94 0.02
C TRP A 89 -19.03 -10.82 0.86
N THR A 90 -18.01 -11.17 1.63
CA THR A 90 -17.24 -10.22 2.44
C THR A 90 -16.43 -9.29 1.54
N PRO A 91 -16.63 -7.97 1.58
CA PRO A 91 -15.84 -7.02 0.81
C PRO A 91 -14.46 -6.79 1.44
N PHE A 92 -13.56 -6.17 0.70
CA PHE A 92 -12.34 -5.64 1.26
C PHE A 92 -12.63 -4.43 2.15
N SER A 93 -12.04 -4.41 3.33
CA SER A 93 -12.11 -3.30 4.30
C SER A 93 -10.83 -2.47 4.35
N VAL A 94 -9.75 -2.95 3.71
CA VAL A 94 -8.44 -2.31 3.71
C VAL A 94 -7.85 -2.32 2.31
N MET A 95 -7.24 -1.19 1.92
CA MET A 95 -6.37 -1.05 0.74
C MET A 95 -4.94 -0.74 1.18
N GLU A 96 -4.00 -1.54 0.70
CA GLU A 96 -2.56 -1.33 0.87
C GLU A 96 -1.99 -0.72 -0.42
N ASP A 97 -2.03 0.60 -0.51
CA ASP A 97 -1.66 1.39 -1.69
C ASP A 97 -0.20 1.86 -1.68
N HIS A 98 0.33 2.29 -2.83
CA HIS A 98 1.63 2.95 -2.93
C HIS A 98 1.45 4.46 -2.77
N TYR A 99 1.65 4.98 -1.56
CA TYR A 99 1.37 6.38 -1.30
C TYR A 99 2.39 7.03 -0.38
N ASN A 100 2.98 8.13 -0.84
CA ASN A 100 3.89 8.98 -0.07
C ASN A 100 4.07 10.32 -0.80
N LEU A 101 4.80 11.26 -0.20
CA LEU A 101 5.02 12.60 -0.77
C LEU A 101 5.66 12.60 -2.17
N LEU A 102 6.42 11.56 -2.53
CA LEU A 102 7.06 11.43 -3.85
C LEU A 102 6.22 10.63 -4.86
N TYR A 103 5.15 9.97 -4.42
CA TYR A 103 4.29 9.18 -5.29
C TYR A 103 2.83 9.28 -4.85
N ARG A 104 2.03 10.00 -5.63
CA ARG A 104 0.65 10.36 -5.29
C ARG A 104 -0.36 9.97 -6.38
N GLU A 105 0.01 9.05 -7.27
CA GLU A 105 -0.82 8.71 -8.44
C GLU A 105 -2.18 8.10 -8.06
N ASP A 106 -2.28 7.44 -6.92
CA ASP A 106 -3.53 6.86 -6.41
C ASP A 106 -4.57 7.91 -5.97
N GLU A 107 -4.18 9.20 -5.84
CA GLU A 107 -5.12 10.30 -5.60
C GLU A 107 -6.11 10.53 -6.74
N ARG A 108 -5.80 10.04 -7.93
CA ARG A 108 -6.65 10.23 -9.12
C ARG A 108 -7.88 9.34 -9.12
N GLU A 109 -7.77 8.12 -8.61
CA GLU A 109 -8.81 7.10 -8.76
C GLU A 109 -8.96 6.23 -7.51
N LEU A 110 -7.91 5.51 -7.09
CA LEU A 110 -7.99 4.51 -6.04
C LEU A 110 -8.41 5.11 -4.68
N ILE A 111 -7.82 6.25 -4.30
CA ILE A 111 -8.17 6.91 -3.04
C ILE A 111 -9.61 7.42 -3.01
N PRO A 112 -10.13 8.11 -4.06
CA PRO A 112 -11.55 8.42 -4.14
C PRO A 112 -12.47 7.21 -4.01
N ILE A 113 -12.14 6.07 -4.64
CA ILE A 113 -12.93 4.84 -4.53
C ILE A 113 -12.89 4.30 -3.09
N CYS A 114 -11.73 4.26 -2.46
CA CYS A 114 -11.59 3.83 -1.06
C CYS A 114 -12.47 4.70 -0.13
N ASN A 115 -12.43 6.02 -0.32
CA ASN A 115 -13.24 6.95 0.47
C ASN A 115 -14.74 6.73 0.24
N GLN A 116 -15.16 6.57 -1.03
CA GLN A 116 -16.56 6.30 -1.37
C GLN A 116 -17.09 5.01 -0.76
N MET A 117 -16.24 3.98 -0.68
CA MET A 117 -16.59 2.66 -0.18
C MET A 117 -16.26 2.44 1.31
N ASN A 118 -15.83 3.48 2.01
CA ASN A 118 -15.40 3.43 3.41
C ASN A 118 -14.33 2.36 3.68
N VAL A 119 -13.33 2.28 2.79
CA VAL A 119 -12.20 1.37 2.89
C VAL A 119 -11.01 2.08 3.51
N SER A 120 -10.46 1.51 4.57
CA SER A 120 -9.28 2.03 5.26
C SER A 120 -8.03 1.90 4.38
N ARG A 121 -7.13 2.89 4.46
CA ARG A 121 -5.87 2.87 3.72
C ARG A 121 -4.68 2.56 4.63
N MET A 122 -3.84 1.62 4.19
CA MET A 122 -2.61 1.20 4.85
C MET A 122 -1.44 1.24 3.85
N PRO A 123 -1.00 2.43 3.39
CA PRO A 123 -0.02 2.51 2.33
C PRO A 123 1.34 1.94 2.71
N TYR A 124 1.95 1.28 1.74
CA TYR A 124 3.35 0.85 1.84
C TYR A 124 4.30 1.95 1.34
N SER A 125 5.57 1.86 1.72
CA SER A 125 6.64 2.81 1.37
C SER A 125 6.37 4.26 1.83
N PRO A 126 5.89 4.52 3.05
CA PRO A 126 5.59 5.88 3.53
C PRO A 126 6.82 6.80 3.51
N LEU A 127 8.01 6.23 3.58
CA LEU A 127 9.29 6.96 3.54
C LEU A 127 9.99 6.91 2.17
N ALA A 128 9.30 6.48 1.10
CA ALA A 128 9.85 6.38 -0.24
C ALA A 128 11.23 5.69 -0.27
N ALA A 129 11.32 4.48 0.27
CA ALA A 129 12.57 3.72 0.43
C ALA A 129 13.68 4.48 1.21
N GLY A 130 13.30 5.46 2.03
CA GLY A 130 14.17 6.27 2.85
C GLY A 130 14.58 7.60 2.22
N HIS A 131 14.13 7.96 1.02
CA HIS A 131 14.37 9.29 0.44
C HIS A 131 13.75 10.42 1.28
N LEU A 132 12.60 10.15 1.92
CA LEU A 132 11.94 11.10 2.81
C LEU A 132 12.48 11.09 4.26
N ALA A 133 13.53 10.32 4.53
CA ALA A 133 14.13 10.22 5.87
C ALA A 133 15.56 10.82 5.94
N ARG A 134 16.06 11.38 4.84
CA ARG A 134 17.40 11.97 4.74
C ARG A 134 17.43 13.10 3.71
N SER A 135 18.34 14.06 3.88
CA SER A 135 18.47 15.22 2.98
C SER A 135 19.17 14.88 1.65
N GLN A 136 19.95 13.81 1.61
CA GLN A 136 20.67 13.38 0.41
C GLN A 136 19.89 12.30 -0.32
N TRP A 137 19.78 12.43 -1.66
CA TRP A 137 19.10 11.42 -2.48
C TRP A 137 19.78 10.06 -2.43
N LYS A 138 21.09 10.05 -2.70
CA LYS A 138 21.89 8.82 -2.66
C LYS A 138 22.25 8.43 -1.23
N SER A 139 22.34 7.15 -0.97
CA SER A 139 22.71 6.61 0.33
C SER A 139 23.83 5.59 0.21
N ASP A 140 24.84 5.72 1.07
CA ASP A 140 25.93 4.75 1.19
C ASP A 140 25.56 3.47 1.97
N SER A 141 24.34 3.38 2.48
CA SER A 141 23.85 2.18 3.16
C SER A 141 23.83 0.97 2.23
N LEU A 142 23.97 -0.23 2.78
CA LEU A 142 23.87 -1.47 2.01
C LEU A 142 22.56 -1.53 1.21
N ARG A 143 21.44 -1.16 1.82
CA ARG A 143 20.14 -1.10 1.16
C ARG A 143 20.13 -0.11 0.01
N GLY A 144 20.68 1.10 0.19
CA GLY A 144 20.75 2.11 -0.87
C GLY A 144 21.54 1.64 -2.09
N LYS A 145 22.51 0.74 -1.90
CA LYS A 145 23.35 0.16 -2.97
C LYS A 145 22.75 -1.08 -3.63
N THR A 146 21.88 -1.82 -2.94
CA THR A 146 21.41 -3.14 -3.39
C THR A 146 19.92 -3.22 -3.70
N ASP A 147 19.10 -2.27 -3.22
CA ASP A 147 17.66 -2.27 -3.42
C ASP A 147 17.27 -1.76 -4.83
N ARG A 148 17.35 -2.66 -5.81
CA ARG A 148 16.99 -2.35 -7.21
C ARG A 148 15.51 -1.96 -7.37
N VAL A 149 14.64 -2.39 -6.48
CA VAL A 149 13.22 -2.04 -6.51
C VAL A 149 13.03 -0.57 -6.14
N ALA A 150 13.74 -0.09 -5.13
CA ALA A 150 13.72 1.32 -4.74
C ALA A 150 14.28 2.22 -5.86
N VAL A 151 15.42 1.85 -6.45
CA VAL A 151 16.04 2.54 -7.58
C VAL A 151 15.06 2.64 -8.76
N GLY A 152 14.42 1.54 -9.13
CA GLY A 152 13.46 1.52 -10.25
C GLY A 152 12.21 2.38 -10.00
N LYS A 153 11.82 2.58 -8.73
CA LYS A 153 10.63 3.37 -8.38
C LYS A 153 10.88 4.88 -8.34
N TYR A 154 12.03 5.34 -7.85
CA TYR A 154 12.24 6.75 -7.48
C TYR A 154 13.31 7.46 -8.30
N ASP A 155 14.40 6.79 -8.71
CA ASP A 155 15.56 7.48 -9.31
C ASP A 155 15.26 8.15 -10.65
N ARG A 156 14.22 7.73 -11.37
CA ARG A 156 13.81 8.36 -12.63
C ARG A 156 13.31 9.79 -12.46
N MET A 157 12.84 10.15 -11.28
CA MET A 157 12.26 11.46 -10.96
C MET A 157 13.12 12.26 -9.97
N GLU A 158 14.37 11.85 -9.72
CA GLU A 158 15.27 12.47 -8.74
C GLU A 158 15.29 13.99 -8.82
N GLN A 159 15.44 14.56 -10.03
CA GLN A 159 15.54 16.02 -10.22
C GLN A 159 14.31 16.79 -9.78
N GLN A 160 13.13 16.17 -9.87
CA GLN A 160 11.88 16.77 -9.40
C GLN A 160 11.68 16.53 -7.92
N ASP A 161 11.89 15.31 -7.49
CA ASP A 161 11.57 14.85 -6.14
C ASP A 161 12.50 15.40 -5.08
N ILE A 162 13.74 15.70 -5.44
CA ILE A 162 14.70 16.34 -4.51
C ILE A 162 14.19 17.69 -3.96
N LYS A 163 13.32 18.39 -4.70
CA LYS A 163 12.69 19.62 -4.23
C LYS A 163 11.73 19.37 -3.08
N ILE A 164 10.96 18.25 -3.17
CA ILE A 164 10.06 17.82 -2.10
C ILE A 164 10.86 17.37 -0.89
N VAL A 165 11.95 16.60 -1.10
CA VAL A 165 12.85 16.17 -0.02
C VAL A 165 13.43 17.36 0.75
N LYS A 166 13.82 18.44 0.06
CA LYS A 166 14.29 19.67 0.71
C LYS A 166 13.21 20.30 1.58
N ARG A 167 11.97 20.36 1.09
CA ARG A 167 10.84 20.90 1.89
C ARG A 167 10.54 20.04 3.12
N VAL A 168 10.67 18.72 3.01
CA VAL A 168 10.57 17.83 4.17
C VAL A 168 11.67 18.13 5.18
N GLN A 169 12.90 18.40 4.74
CA GLN A 169 14.00 18.81 5.62
C GLN A 169 13.70 20.16 6.31
N GLU A 170 13.30 21.18 5.57
CA GLU A 170 12.98 22.50 6.10
C GLU A 170 11.87 22.44 7.16
N LEU A 171 10.81 21.65 6.91
CA LEU A 171 9.76 21.45 7.91
C LEU A 171 10.23 20.61 9.10
N SER A 172 11.14 19.66 8.90
CA SER A 172 11.72 18.91 10.03
C SER A 172 12.51 19.82 10.97
N GLU A 173 13.24 20.80 10.44
CA GLU A 173 13.94 21.82 11.19
C GLU A 173 12.94 22.77 11.90
N LYS A 174 11.91 23.25 11.19
CA LYS A 174 10.84 24.12 11.73
C LYS A 174 10.12 23.47 12.92
N HIS A 175 9.79 22.18 12.80
CA HIS A 175 9.07 21.41 13.82
C HIS A 175 9.99 20.75 14.85
N ASN A 176 11.30 20.93 14.74
CA ASN A 176 12.32 20.29 15.60
C ASN A 176 12.10 18.78 15.72
N CYS A 177 11.91 18.11 14.58
CA CYS A 177 11.67 16.67 14.51
C CYS A 177 12.43 16.04 13.33
N LYS A 178 12.36 14.72 13.16
CA LYS A 178 13.04 14.05 12.05
C LYS A 178 12.25 14.17 10.75
N MET A 179 12.94 14.17 9.62
CA MET A 179 12.32 14.15 8.28
C MET A 179 11.31 12.98 8.13
N SER A 180 11.64 11.79 8.63
CA SER A 180 10.74 10.63 8.63
C SER A 180 9.42 10.90 9.37
N GLN A 181 9.46 11.71 10.42
CA GLN A 181 8.27 12.06 11.20
C GLN A 181 7.37 13.04 10.44
N ILE A 182 7.94 13.99 9.70
CA ILE A 182 7.17 14.86 8.79
C ILE A 182 6.47 14.03 7.73
N ALA A 183 7.20 13.10 7.06
CA ALA A 183 6.65 12.27 6.00
C ALA A 183 5.50 11.36 6.48
N ILE A 184 5.62 10.79 7.68
CA ILE A 184 4.56 9.96 8.27
C ILE A 184 3.39 10.83 8.76
N ALA A 185 3.64 11.98 9.39
CA ALA A 185 2.61 12.90 9.85
C ALA A 185 1.76 13.43 8.67
N TRP A 186 2.39 13.68 7.51
CA TRP A 186 1.68 14.05 6.30
C TRP A 186 0.69 12.97 5.86
N GLN A 187 1.04 11.69 5.94
CA GLN A 187 0.12 10.62 5.58
C GLN A 187 -1.16 10.64 6.43
N TRP A 188 -1.05 10.84 7.74
CA TRP A 188 -2.23 10.98 8.59
C TRP A 188 -3.04 12.23 8.28
N ALA A 189 -2.38 13.35 7.96
CA ALA A 189 -3.07 14.56 7.49
C ALA A 189 -3.84 14.33 6.17
N LYS A 190 -3.42 13.35 5.35
CA LYS A 190 -4.11 12.90 4.12
C LYS A 190 -5.15 11.79 4.37
N GLY A 191 -5.53 11.52 5.61
CA GLY A 191 -6.56 10.55 5.97
C GLY A 191 -6.12 9.09 5.87
N VAL A 192 -4.82 8.80 5.87
CA VAL A 192 -4.29 7.43 5.97
C VAL A 192 -4.60 6.87 7.35
N THR A 193 -5.09 5.64 7.40
CA THR A 193 -5.44 4.97 8.66
C THR A 193 -4.18 4.48 9.39
N ALA A 194 -3.30 3.75 8.69
CA ALA A 194 -2.11 3.16 9.28
C ALA A 194 -0.99 2.96 8.23
N PRO A 195 0.00 3.85 8.14
CA PRO A 195 1.12 3.66 7.22
C PRO A 195 1.98 2.46 7.63
N ILE A 196 2.42 1.65 6.66
CA ILE A 196 3.25 0.47 6.90
C ILE A 196 4.71 0.88 6.98
N VAL A 197 5.27 0.81 8.17
CA VAL A 197 6.66 1.16 8.44
C VAL A 197 7.51 -0.09 8.61
N GLY A 198 8.54 -0.23 7.76
CA GLY A 198 9.58 -1.23 7.94
C GLY A 198 10.75 -0.69 8.78
N ALA A 199 11.20 -1.45 9.77
CA ALA A 199 12.31 -1.05 10.64
C ALA A 199 13.35 -2.17 10.75
N THR A 200 14.63 -1.80 10.62
CA THR A 200 15.79 -2.70 10.87
C THR A 200 16.43 -2.45 12.24
N ARG A 201 15.96 -1.43 12.97
CA ARG A 201 16.39 -1.05 14.31
C ARG A 201 15.18 -0.56 15.09
N THR A 202 15.12 -0.87 16.39
CA THR A 202 14.01 -0.46 17.28
C THR A 202 13.79 1.04 17.30
N GLY A 203 14.84 1.85 17.31
CA GLY A 203 14.72 3.32 17.27
C GLY A 203 13.98 3.88 16.05
N TYR A 204 13.87 3.14 14.93
CA TYR A 204 13.05 3.56 13.81
C TYR A 204 11.54 3.39 14.09
N LEU A 205 11.17 2.43 14.94
CA LEU A 205 9.79 2.29 15.42
C LEU A 205 9.43 3.43 16.37
N ASP A 206 10.36 3.80 17.26
CA ASP A 206 10.18 4.95 18.16
C ASP A 206 10.00 6.25 17.34
N ASP A 207 10.82 6.44 16.28
CA ASP A 207 10.67 7.58 15.38
C ASP A 207 9.31 7.60 14.69
N ALA A 208 8.84 6.45 14.21
CA ALA A 208 7.55 6.34 13.55
C ALA A 208 6.38 6.63 14.51
N THR A 209 6.44 6.13 15.74
CA THR A 209 5.40 6.42 16.75
C THR A 209 5.42 7.87 17.20
N ASN A 210 6.60 8.47 17.33
CA ASN A 210 6.75 9.89 17.67
C ASN A 210 6.18 10.82 16.58
N ALA A 211 6.05 10.36 15.34
CA ALA A 211 5.38 11.12 14.28
C ALA A 211 3.91 11.46 14.60
N LEU A 212 3.24 10.70 15.47
CA LEU A 212 1.88 10.99 15.97
C LEU A 212 1.80 12.34 16.71
N ASN A 213 2.91 12.80 17.27
CA ASN A 213 2.99 14.07 17.98
C ASN A 213 3.22 15.28 17.06
N VAL A 214 3.59 15.05 15.79
CA VAL A 214 3.82 16.11 14.82
C VAL A 214 2.49 16.54 14.23
N LYS A 215 2.16 17.83 14.38
CA LYS A 215 0.95 18.44 13.82
C LYS A 215 1.33 19.40 12.70
N LEU A 216 0.99 19.00 11.48
CA LEU A 216 1.20 19.85 10.30
C LEU A 216 0.00 20.78 10.12
N SER A 217 0.28 22.07 9.89
CA SER A 217 -0.77 23.03 9.54
C SER A 217 -1.21 22.83 8.07
N PRO A 218 -2.37 23.38 7.67
CA PRO A 218 -2.75 23.42 6.25
C PRO A 218 -1.69 24.03 5.34
N GLU A 219 -0.97 25.06 5.82
CA GLU A 219 0.12 25.72 5.10
C GLU A 219 1.34 24.79 4.96
N ASP A 220 1.69 24.03 6.00
CA ASP A 220 2.75 23.02 5.94
C ASP A 220 2.43 21.93 4.91
N ILE A 221 1.18 21.47 4.89
CA ILE A 221 0.72 20.46 3.91
C ILE A 221 0.80 21.03 2.49
N ALA A 222 0.26 22.23 2.26
CA ALA A 222 0.32 22.89 0.96
C ALA A 222 1.77 23.08 0.49
N TYR A 223 2.65 23.48 1.41
CA TYR A 223 4.08 23.65 1.14
C TYR A 223 4.75 22.34 0.71
N LEU A 224 4.47 21.24 1.38
CA LEU A 224 5.01 19.92 1.01
C LEU A 224 4.51 19.45 -0.37
N GLU A 225 3.28 19.79 -0.73
CA GLU A 225 2.60 19.26 -1.91
C GLU A 225 2.81 20.07 -3.19
N GLU A 226 3.12 21.37 -3.07
CA GLU A 226 3.20 22.32 -4.19
C GLU A 226 4.16 21.89 -5.32
N MET A 227 5.26 21.21 -4.97
CA MET A 227 6.28 20.80 -5.95
C MET A 227 6.00 19.45 -6.61
N TYR A 228 4.89 18.78 -6.25
CA TYR A 228 4.56 17.50 -6.82
C TYR A 228 4.21 17.61 -8.31
N VAL A 229 4.78 16.75 -9.11
CA VAL A 229 4.40 16.53 -10.51
C VAL A 229 4.00 15.08 -10.71
N PRO A 230 3.03 14.79 -11.59
CA PRO A 230 2.63 13.41 -11.85
C PRO A 230 3.77 12.52 -12.29
N HIS A 231 3.79 11.31 -11.75
CA HIS A 231 4.81 10.30 -12.01
C HIS A 231 4.33 9.23 -12.97
N PRO A 232 5.24 8.60 -13.73
CA PRO A 232 4.93 7.33 -14.38
C PRO A 232 4.50 6.30 -13.34
N ILE A 233 3.55 5.44 -13.71
CA ILE A 233 3.17 4.31 -12.86
C ILE A 233 4.38 3.40 -12.66
N VAL A 234 4.63 3.03 -11.42
CA VAL A 234 5.79 2.21 -11.04
C VAL A 234 5.41 1.09 -10.07
N GLY A 235 6.24 0.06 -10.02
CA GLY A 235 6.06 -1.05 -9.08
C GLY A 235 5.20 -2.17 -9.62
N ALA A 236 4.29 -2.68 -8.80
CA ALA A 236 3.53 -3.89 -9.14
C ALA A 236 2.52 -3.71 -10.29
N ILE A 237 2.15 -2.47 -10.59
CA ILE A 237 1.14 -2.11 -11.60
C ILE A 237 1.74 -1.28 -12.74
N ASP A 238 3.07 -1.33 -12.95
CA ASP A 238 3.75 -0.57 -13.99
C ASP A 238 3.45 -1.05 -15.42
N LYS A 239 2.86 -2.22 -15.54
CA LYS A 239 2.44 -2.80 -16.82
C LYS A 239 0.92 -2.84 -16.86
N ASN A 240 0.34 -2.09 -17.78
CA ASN A 240 -1.05 -2.29 -18.15
C ASN A 240 -1.22 -3.70 -18.71
N PRO A 241 -2.32 -4.39 -18.35
CA PRO A 241 -2.67 -5.59 -19.06
C PRO A 241 -2.81 -5.27 -20.56
N ALA A 242 -2.25 -6.13 -21.41
CA ALA A 242 -2.49 -6.03 -22.83
C ALA A 242 -4.01 -6.16 -23.07
N GLU A 243 -4.56 -5.24 -23.89
CA GLU A 243 -5.93 -5.31 -24.40
C GLU A 243 -7.01 -5.61 -23.34
N GLY A 244 -7.38 -4.57 -22.59
CA GLY A 244 -8.61 -4.56 -21.78
C GLY A 244 -8.96 -5.89 -21.14
N VAL A 245 -8.16 -6.36 -20.20
CA VAL A 245 -8.45 -7.62 -19.50
C VAL A 245 -9.84 -7.51 -18.90
N ILE A 246 -10.73 -8.33 -19.41
CA ILE A 246 -12.07 -8.48 -18.88
C ILE A 246 -11.91 -9.23 -17.56
N LEU A 247 -12.28 -8.57 -16.50
CA LEU A 247 -12.10 -9.04 -15.14
C LEU A 247 -13.37 -9.65 -14.56
N LEU A 248 -14.45 -9.55 -15.31
CA LEU A 248 -15.72 -10.17 -15.00
C LEU A 248 -15.75 -11.54 -15.64
N ASP A 249 -16.26 -12.53 -14.91
CA ASP A 249 -16.46 -13.86 -15.45
C ASP A 249 -17.40 -13.80 -16.66
N GLU A 250 -16.88 -14.05 -17.85
CA GLU A 250 -17.65 -14.15 -19.08
C GLU A 250 -18.32 -15.51 -19.24
N LYS A 251 -18.51 -16.26 -18.18
CA LYS A 251 -19.37 -17.46 -18.24
C LYS A 251 -20.79 -17.02 -18.51
N LYS A 252 -21.05 -16.82 -19.77
CA LYS A 252 -22.39 -16.80 -20.32
C LYS A 252 -22.70 -18.14 -20.97
#